data_c733d2565ce9d34e9e7e90af3fbc2386
#
_entry.id   c733d2565ce9d34e9e7e90af3fbc2386
#
_cell.length_a   1.000
_cell.length_b   1.000
_cell.length_c   1.000
_cell.angle_alpha   90.00
_cell.angle_beta   90.00
_cell.angle_gamma   90.00
#
_symmetry.space_group_name_H-M   'P 1'
#
loop_
_entity.id
_entity.type
_entity.pdbx_description
1 polymer ?
#
loop_
_entity_poly.entity_id
_entity_poly.type
_entity_poly.pdbx_seq_one_letter_code
_entity_poly.pdbx_strand_id
1 'polypeptide(L)'
;MDVTQKNLVLISYLQSLFTDYLVKAEFSTNDEDKKVIVVQEQPGRKVVFYGDIPPLFNYYQVNVWGLSIRESKNIATTIGELIGTHVTVNYGNNKWQIIFKQYSNPQAISYLDIRRTGYSMILQCIVNQIT
;
A
#
# COMPACT_ATOMS: atom_id res chain seq x y z
N MET A 1 11.09 -4.14 -12.13
CA MET A 1 9.94 -4.83 -11.53
C MET A 1 8.67 -4.33 -12.18
N ASP A 2 7.89 -5.24 -12.70
CA ASP A 2 6.61 -4.86 -13.32
C ASP A 2 5.59 -4.57 -12.22
N VAL A 3 4.97 -3.40 -12.32
CA VAL A 3 3.94 -2.99 -11.37
C VAL A 3 2.60 -3.47 -11.91
N THR A 4 1.87 -4.26 -11.12
CA THR A 4 0.56 -4.75 -11.54
C THR A 4 -0.46 -3.62 -11.59
N GLN A 5 -1.50 -3.82 -12.40
CA GLN A 5 -2.60 -2.86 -12.48
C GLN A 5 -3.32 -2.71 -11.13
N LYS A 6 -3.45 -3.80 -10.38
CA LYS A 6 -4.04 -3.77 -9.04
C LYS A 6 -3.23 -2.88 -8.09
N ASN A 7 -1.90 -2.96 -8.16
CA ASN A 7 -1.03 -2.11 -7.35
C ASN A 7 -1.22 -0.64 -7.71
N LEU A 8 -1.33 -0.33 -9.00
CA LEU A 8 -1.56 1.04 -9.47
C LEU A 8 -2.91 1.60 -9.01
N VAL A 9 -3.94 0.76 -8.99
CA VAL A 9 -5.26 1.15 -8.47
C VAL A 9 -5.17 1.51 -6.99
N LEU A 10 -4.50 0.69 -6.19
CA LEU A 10 -4.32 0.96 -4.76
C LEU A 10 -3.49 2.24 -4.55
N ILE A 11 -2.42 2.43 -5.31
CA ILE A 11 -1.61 3.65 -5.28
C ILE A 11 -2.48 4.87 -5.58
N SER A 12 -3.30 4.80 -6.63
CA SER A 12 -4.19 5.90 -7.02
C SER A 12 -5.16 6.26 -5.89
N TYR A 13 -5.73 5.26 -5.22
CA TYR A 13 -6.64 5.51 -4.11
C TYR A 13 -5.93 6.16 -2.93
N LEU A 14 -4.78 5.63 -2.53
CA LEU A 14 -4.02 6.22 -1.41
C LEU A 14 -3.54 7.63 -1.75
N GLN A 15 -3.16 7.88 -3.00
CA GLN A 15 -2.79 9.24 -3.44
C GLN A 15 -3.96 10.22 -3.27
N SER A 16 -5.19 9.77 -3.48
CA SER A 16 -6.37 10.62 -3.31
C SER A 16 -6.61 10.97 -1.84
N LEU A 17 -6.19 10.11 -0.91
CA LEU A 17 -6.35 10.34 0.53
C LEU A 17 -5.21 11.17 1.12
N PHE A 18 -3.99 10.99 0.61
CA PHE A 18 -2.79 11.63 1.15
C PHE A 18 -2.18 12.53 0.08
N THR A 19 -2.81 13.68 -0.15
CA THR A 19 -2.46 14.58 -1.26
C THR A 19 -1.11 15.26 -1.10
N ASP A 20 -0.60 15.39 0.12
CA ASP A 20 0.72 15.95 0.39
C ASP A 20 1.85 14.91 0.41
N TYR A 21 1.53 13.65 0.15
CA TYR A 21 2.52 12.59 -0.02
C TYR A 21 2.66 12.21 -1.49
N LEU A 22 3.84 11.75 -1.86
CA LEU A 22 4.04 11.04 -3.12
C LEU A 22 3.75 9.57 -2.87
N VAL A 23 2.71 9.04 -3.49
CA VAL A 23 2.38 7.61 -3.38
C VAL A 23 2.86 6.92 -4.65
N LYS A 24 3.78 5.98 -4.50
CA LYS A 24 4.48 5.37 -5.64
C LYS A 24 4.88 3.93 -5.33
N ALA A 25 5.34 3.22 -6.36
CA ALA A 25 5.73 1.81 -6.23
C ALA A 25 7.17 1.62 -5.74
N GLU A 26 8.03 2.62 -5.88
CA GLU A 26 9.43 2.54 -5.50
C GLU A 26 9.92 3.85 -4.89
N PHE A 27 10.81 3.73 -3.89
CA PHE A 27 11.52 4.87 -3.35
C PHE A 27 12.74 5.18 -4.22
N SER A 28 12.95 6.44 -4.56
CA SER A 28 14.13 6.86 -5.32
C SER A 28 15.02 7.79 -4.49
N THR A 29 16.28 7.94 -4.90
CA THR A 29 17.22 8.83 -4.22
C THR A 29 16.76 10.29 -4.24
N ASN A 30 15.96 10.68 -5.23
CA ASN A 30 15.42 12.03 -5.32
C ASN A 30 14.31 12.29 -4.29
N ASP A 31 13.85 11.26 -3.59
CA ASP A 31 12.75 11.34 -2.63
C ASP A 31 13.21 11.49 -1.18
N GLU A 32 14.53 11.60 -0.93
CA GLU A 32 15.07 11.63 0.43
C GLU A 32 14.49 12.76 1.30
N ASP A 33 14.15 13.89 0.71
CA ASP A 33 13.62 15.05 1.41
C ASP A 33 12.10 15.17 1.31
N LYS A 34 11.43 14.18 0.72
CA LYS A 34 10.00 14.23 0.43
C LYS A 34 9.21 13.29 1.31
N LYS A 35 7.94 13.59 1.49
CA LYS A 35 6.99 12.69 2.12
C LYS A 35 6.56 11.66 1.08
N VAL A 36 6.82 10.38 1.36
CA VAL A 36 6.60 9.31 0.38
C VAL A 36 5.89 8.14 1.04
N ILE A 37 4.93 7.57 0.31
CA ILE A 37 4.31 6.29 0.65
C ILE A 37 4.64 5.33 -0.50
N VAL A 38 5.34 4.25 -0.19
CA VAL A 38 5.70 3.23 -1.17
C VAL A 38 4.78 2.04 -0.99
N VAL A 39 4.11 1.63 -2.07
CA VAL A 39 3.18 0.51 -2.08
C VAL A 39 3.70 -0.54 -3.03
N GLN A 40 3.97 -1.74 -2.51
CA GLN A 40 4.50 -2.84 -3.30
C GLN A 40 3.64 -4.08 -3.10
N GLU A 41 3.16 -4.65 -4.20
CA GLU A 41 2.51 -5.96 -4.14
C GLU A 41 3.54 -7.00 -3.72
N GLN A 42 3.16 -7.90 -2.79
CA GLN A 42 4.03 -8.95 -2.30
C GLN A 42 3.87 -10.19 -3.18
N PRO A 43 4.75 -10.41 -4.16
CA PRO A 43 4.68 -11.63 -4.97
C PRO A 43 5.15 -12.82 -4.15
N GLY A 44 4.54 -13.96 -4.37
CA GLY A 44 5.08 -15.22 -3.86
C GLY A 44 4.69 -15.60 -2.44
N ARG A 45 3.77 -14.91 -1.78
CA ARG A 45 3.15 -15.48 -0.59
C ARG A 45 2.25 -16.62 -1.06
N LYS A 46 2.79 -17.82 -1.03
CA LYS A 46 2.01 -19.02 -1.29
C LYS A 46 1.13 -19.27 -0.10
N VAL A 47 -0.14 -18.98 -0.23
CA VAL A 47 -1.13 -19.46 0.72
C VAL A 47 -1.49 -20.86 0.24
N VAL A 48 -1.26 -21.85 1.08
CA VAL A 48 -1.67 -23.23 0.77
C VAL A 48 -3.17 -23.29 0.96
N PHE A 49 -3.89 -23.42 -0.16
CA PHE A 49 -5.33 -23.63 -0.13
C PHE A 49 -5.62 -25.10 -0.31
N TYR A 50 -6.56 -25.59 0.49
CA TYR A 50 -7.16 -26.89 0.23
C TYR A 50 -8.21 -26.69 -0.87
N GLY A 51 -7.87 -27.02 -2.13
CA GLY A 51 -8.76 -26.91 -3.27
C GLY A 51 -8.23 -25.99 -4.36
N ASP A 52 -8.96 -25.95 -5.47
CA ASP A 52 -8.56 -25.22 -6.69
C ASP A 52 -9.04 -23.77 -6.72
N ILE A 53 -9.46 -23.21 -5.58
CA ILE A 53 -9.94 -21.84 -5.52
C ILE A 53 -8.74 -20.89 -5.37
N PRO A 54 -8.46 -20.02 -6.36
CA PRO A 54 -7.36 -19.06 -6.24
C PRO A 54 -7.64 -18.05 -5.14
N PRO A 55 -6.59 -17.51 -4.50
CA PRO A 55 -6.77 -16.49 -3.49
C PRO A 55 -7.44 -15.25 -4.08
N LEU A 56 -8.48 -14.77 -3.40
CA LEU A 56 -9.24 -13.59 -3.83
C LEU A 56 -8.55 -12.29 -3.39
N PHE A 57 -7.55 -12.36 -2.52
CA PHE A 57 -6.90 -11.18 -1.97
C PHE A 57 -5.40 -11.20 -2.22
N ASN A 58 -4.83 -10.01 -2.30
CA ASN A 58 -3.39 -9.82 -2.43
C ASN A 58 -2.85 -9.12 -1.19
N TYR A 59 -1.55 -9.31 -0.96
CA TYR A 59 -0.82 -8.63 0.09
C TYR A 59 0.00 -7.49 -0.51
N TYR A 60 -0.02 -6.35 0.16
CA TYR A 60 0.74 -5.17 -0.24
C TYR A 60 1.57 -4.69 0.93
N GLN A 61 2.86 -4.50 0.70
CA GLN A 61 3.72 -3.85 1.68
C GLN A 61 3.60 -2.34 1.48
N VAL A 62 3.31 -1.63 2.56
CA VAL A 62 3.19 -0.18 2.55
C VAL A 62 4.24 0.38 3.48
N ASN A 63 5.15 1.18 2.94
CA ASN A 63 6.19 1.86 3.69
C ASN A 63 5.92 3.35 3.67
N VAL A 64 5.85 3.97 4.85
CA VAL A 64 5.54 5.39 5.00
C VAL A 64 6.78 6.13 5.46
N TRP A 65 7.20 7.12 4.68
CA TRP A 65 8.35 7.96 4.96
C TRP A 65 7.86 9.41 5.12
N GLY A 66 7.47 9.78 6.34
CA GLY A 66 7.14 11.16 6.68
C GLY A 66 8.39 11.94 7.05
N LEU A 67 8.22 13.21 7.43
CA LEU A 67 9.34 14.05 7.83
C LEU A 67 9.81 13.76 9.26
N SER A 68 9.03 13.00 10.03
CA SER A 68 9.39 12.55 11.38
C SER A 68 8.87 11.14 11.62
N ILE A 69 9.42 10.48 12.63
CA ILE A 69 8.95 9.15 13.04
C ILE A 69 7.48 9.20 13.45
N ARG A 70 7.10 10.24 14.22
CA ARG A 70 5.71 10.41 14.66
C ARG A 70 4.76 10.56 13.50
N GLU A 71 5.11 11.40 12.52
CA GLU A 71 4.28 11.59 11.33
C GLU A 71 4.13 10.27 10.56
N SER A 72 5.22 9.56 10.34
CA SER A 72 5.20 8.27 9.63
C SER A 72 4.30 7.27 10.33
N LYS A 73 4.38 7.19 11.66
CA LYS A 73 3.53 6.31 12.46
C LYS A 73 2.06 6.69 12.34
N ASN A 74 1.75 7.99 12.42
CA ASN A 74 0.38 8.47 12.34
C ASN A 74 -0.26 8.16 10.98
N ILE A 75 0.49 8.34 9.90
CA ILE A 75 0.01 8.02 8.55
C ILE A 75 -0.22 6.51 8.41
N ALA A 76 0.72 5.69 8.88
CA ALA A 76 0.56 4.23 8.83
C ALA A 76 -0.67 3.78 9.64
N THR A 77 -0.90 4.36 10.80
CA THR A 77 -2.08 4.08 11.62
C THR A 77 -3.37 4.49 10.91
N THR A 78 -3.37 5.65 10.26
CA THR A 78 -4.52 6.11 9.48
C THR A 78 -4.84 5.16 8.33
N ILE A 79 -3.82 4.65 7.65
CA ILE A 79 -4.01 3.63 6.61
C ILE A 79 -4.65 2.37 7.21
N GLY A 80 -4.22 1.96 8.40
CA GLY A 80 -4.80 0.81 9.10
C GLY A 80 -6.28 0.99 9.44
N GLU A 81 -6.74 2.22 9.61
CA GLU A 81 -8.16 2.51 9.89
C GLU A 81 -9.07 2.24 8.69
N LEU A 82 -8.50 2.03 7.49
CA LEU A 82 -9.28 1.66 6.31
C LEU A 82 -9.79 0.23 6.37
N ILE A 83 -9.30 -0.57 7.30
CA ILE A 83 -9.68 -1.98 7.41
C ILE A 83 -11.19 -2.10 7.65
N GLY A 84 -11.82 -3.00 6.90
CA GLY A 84 -13.27 -3.19 6.93
C GLY A 84 -14.03 -2.29 5.97
N THR A 85 -13.36 -1.37 5.27
CA THR A 85 -14.04 -0.49 4.32
C THR A 85 -14.02 -1.08 2.91
N HIS A 86 -15.04 -0.72 2.14
CA HIS A 86 -15.18 -1.04 0.73
C HIS A 86 -15.22 0.27 -0.04
N VAL A 87 -14.35 0.44 -1.01
CA VAL A 87 -14.33 1.67 -1.81
C VAL A 87 -14.38 1.35 -3.29
N THR A 88 -14.98 2.25 -4.06
CA THR A 88 -15.00 2.18 -5.51
C THR A 88 -14.10 3.28 -6.05
N VAL A 89 -13.19 2.89 -6.96
CA VAL A 89 -12.19 3.78 -7.51
C VAL A 89 -12.28 3.76 -9.03
N ASN A 90 -12.24 4.93 -9.65
CA ASN A 90 -12.12 5.04 -11.09
C ASN A 90 -10.62 5.12 -11.43
N TYR A 91 -10.15 4.17 -12.22
CA TYR A 91 -8.76 4.14 -12.67
C TYR A 91 -8.73 3.82 -14.16
N GLY A 92 -8.14 4.71 -14.94
CA GLY A 92 -8.25 4.63 -16.39
C GLY A 92 -9.71 4.81 -16.79
N ASN A 93 -10.21 3.94 -17.66
CA ASN A 93 -11.61 3.95 -18.10
C ASN A 93 -12.45 2.91 -17.38
N ASN A 94 -11.94 2.36 -16.29
CA ASN A 94 -12.56 1.24 -15.58
C ASN A 94 -12.89 1.61 -14.15
N LYS A 95 -13.89 0.91 -13.59
CA LYS A 95 -14.20 0.99 -12.17
C LYS A 95 -13.60 -0.20 -11.46
N TRP A 96 -13.02 0.07 -10.29
CA TRP A 96 -12.39 -0.93 -9.45
C TRP A 96 -12.98 -0.88 -8.06
N GLN A 97 -13.02 -2.01 -7.40
CA GLN A 97 -13.40 -2.12 -5.99
C GLN A 97 -12.18 -2.53 -5.19
N ILE A 98 -11.97 -1.84 -4.07
CA ILE A 98 -10.94 -2.19 -3.10
C ILE A 98 -11.65 -2.54 -1.79
N ILE A 99 -11.37 -3.73 -1.27
CA ILE A 99 -11.86 -4.17 0.02
C ILE A 99 -10.65 -4.39 0.92
N PHE A 100 -10.58 -3.60 2.00
CA PHE A 100 -9.48 -3.69 2.96
C PHE A 100 -9.84 -4.72 4.03
N LYS A 101 -9.11 -5.83 4.08
CA LYS A 101 -9.45 -6.97 4.94
C LYS A 101 -8.69 -6.97 6.25
N GLN A 102 -7.38 -6.89 6.18
CA GLN A 102 -6.50 -6.97 7.35
C GLN A 102 -5.24 -6.15 7.14
N TYR A 103 -4.57 -5.85 8.23
CA TYR A 103 -3.25 -5.25 8.17
C TYR A 103 -2.40 -5.79 9.32
N SER A 104 -1.08 -5.80 9.14
CA SER A 104 -0.15 -6.01 10.22
C SER A 104 0.04 -4.70 10.98
N ASN A 105 0.35 -4.79 12.28
CA ASN A 105 0.67 -3.58 13.05
C ASN A 105 1.88 -2.87 12.41
N PRO A 106 1.83 -1.54 12.27
CA PRO A 106 2.95 -0.80 11.73
C PRO A 106 4.20 -0.99 12.58
N GLN A 107 5.35 -1.17 11.91
CA GLN A 107 6.64 -1.34 12.55
C GLN A 107 7.61 -0.29 12.01
N ALA A 108 8.45 0.24 12.90
CA ALA A 108 9.49 1.17 12.49
C ALA A 108 10.50 0.45 11.59
N ILE A 109 10.90 1.12 10.50
CA ILE A 109 11.90 0.59 9.58
C ILE A 109 12.96 1.64 9.31
N SER A 110 14.19 1.15 9.07
CA SER A 110 15.31 2.00 8.71
C SER A 110 16.16 1.23 7.71
N TYR A 111 16.40 1.84 6.55
CA TYR A 111 17.25 1.27 5.52
C TYR A 111 18.59 2.04 5.45
N LEU A 112 19.67 1.32 5.15
CA LEU A 112 21.00 1.92 5.03
C LEU A 112 21.06 3.05 4.00
N ASP A 113 20.27 2.91 2.92
CA ASP A 113 20.28 3.87 1.82
C ASP A 113 19.32 5.04 2.05
N ILE A 114 18.49 4.97 3.06
CA ILE A 114 17.51 6.00 3.38
C ILE A 114 17.82 6.54 4.77
N ARG A 115 18.16 7.83 4.84
CA ARG A 115 18.60 8.47 6.10
C ARG A 115 17.43 8.87 6.99
N ARG A 116 16.33 8.15 6.93
CA ARG A 116 15.13 8.41 7.72
C ARG A 116 14.59 7.12 8.28
N THR A 117 13.88 7.23 9.39
CA THR A 117 13.08 6.11 9.91
C THR A 117 11.65 6.28 9.41
N GLY A 118 11.12 5.23 8.82
CA GLY A 118 9.73 5.18 8.40
C GLY A 118 8.97 4.11 9.16
N TYR A 119 7.77 3.83 8.69
CA TYR A 119 6.94 2.74 9.21
C TYR A 119 6.50 1.85 8.07
N SER A 120 6.51 0.54 8.33
CA SER A 120 6.12 -0.48 7.37
C SER A 120 4.92 -1.25 7.91
N MET A 121 4.01 -1.58 7.04
CA MET A 121 2.87 -2.44 7.34
C MET A 121 2.53 -3.28 6.13
N ILE A 122 1.80 -4.37 6.34
CA ILE A 122 1.29 -5.21 5.26
C ILE A 122 -0.22 -5.09 5.25
N LEU A 123 -0.79 -4.72 4.10
CA LEU A 123 -2.22 -4.69 3.87
C LEU A 123 -2.65 -5.95 3.11
N GLN A 124 -3.75 -6.51 3.53
CA GLN A 124 -4.43 -7.57 2.80
C GLN A 124 -5.68 -6.98 2.17
N CYS A 125 -5.73 -6.94 0.86
CA CYS A 125 -6.81 -6.29 0.12
C CYS A 125 -7.32 -7.17 -1.00
N ILE A 126 -8.59 -7.00 -1.32
CA ILE A 126 -9.16 -7.48 -2.56
C ILE A 126 -9.25 -6.27 -3.50
N VAL A 127 -8.61 -6.35 -4.66
CA VAL A 127 -8.67 -5.30 -5.68
C VAL A 127 -9.21 -5.93 -6.95
N ASN A 128 -10.43 -5.57 -7.33
CA ASN A 128 -11.12 -6.17 -8.47
C ASN A 128 -11.67 -5.11 -9.40
N GLN A 129 -11.55 -5.36 -10.70
CA GLN A 129 -12.22 -4.56 -11.71
C GLN A 129 -13.68 -4.98 -11.77
N ILE A 130 -14.60 -4.00 -11.70
CA ILE A 130 -16.04 -4.26 -11.68
C ILE A 130 -16.77 -3.78 -12.94
N THR A 131 -16.11 -2.99 -13.77
CA THR A 131 -16.63 -2.63 -15.10
C THR A 131 -15.51 -2.34 -16.08
#